data_69e3d2cabdd5df2a46083617b9a7eac5
#
_entry.id   69e3d2cabdd5df2a46083617b9a7eac5
#
_cell.length_a   1.000
_cell.length_b   1.000
_cell.length_c   1.000
_cell.angle_alpha   90.00
_cell.angle_beta   90.00
_cell.angle_gamma   90.00
#
_symmetry.space_group_name_H-M   'P 1'
#
loop_
_entity.id
_entity.type
_entity.pdbx_description
1 polymer ?
#
loop_
_entity_poly.entity_id
_entity_poly.type
_entity_poly.pdbx_seq_one_letter_code
_entity_poly.pdbx_strand_id
1 'polypeptide(L)'
;MKELPALMERTLREYIEKHRPPEEIRDKLDIGYSHDKQSIFLEEIRPRWDKPEIIMRIPYAKIRYIKSQNIFKLYWQRASLKWELYEPFPESTHLQKLLDVVT
;
A
#
# COMPACT_ATOMS: atom_id res chain seq x y z
N MET A 1 -2.72 7.72 -14.98
CA MET A 1 -2.03 8.73 -14.18
C MET A 1 -0.56 8.34 -14.08
N LYS A 2 0.32 9.18 -14.57
CA LYS A 2 1.75 8.89 -14.57
C LYS A 2 2.39 9.13 -13.22
N GLU A 3 1.89 10.09 -12.49
CA GLU A 3 2.38 10.46 -11.17
C GLU A 3 1.20 10.62 -10.23
N LEU A 4 1.45 10.34 -8.96
CA LEU A 4 0.43 10.57 -7.95
C LEU A 4 0.28 12.07 -7.71
N PRO A 5 -0.96 12.57 -7.53
CA PRO A 5 -1.13 13.94 -7.06
C PRO A 5 -0.34 14.18 -5.78
N ALA A 6 0.21 15.38 -5.65
CA ALA A 6 1.08 15.73 -4.52
C ALA A 6 0.46 15.44 -3.15
N LEU A 7 -0.84 15.71 -3.00
CA LEU A 7 -1.53 15.45 -1.73
C LEU A 7 -1.60 13.97 -1.39
N MET A 8 -1.87 13.12 -2.38
CA MET A 8 -1.88 11.66 -2.17
C MET A 8 -0.49 11.15 -1.81
N GLU A 9 0.52 11.60 -2.52
CA GLU A 9 1.91 11.21 -2.26
C GLU A 9 2.32 11.60 -0.85
N ARG A 10 1.97 12.80 -0.42
CA ARG A 10 2.25 13.26 0.93
C ARG A 10 1.56 12.39 1.99
N THR A 11 0.30 12.07 1.78
CA THR A 11 -0.47 11.22 2.69
C THR A 11 0.16 9.84 2.80
N LEU A 12 0.56 9.25 1.68
CA LEU A 12 1.21 7.94 1.66
C LEU A 12 2.57 7.99 2.35
N ARG A 13 3.33 9.02 2.11
CA ARG A 13 4.66 9.19 2.71
C ARG A 13 4.56 9.31 4.22
N GLU A 14 3.60 10.08 4.71
CA GLU A 14 3.35 10.23 6.14
C GLU A 14 2.91 8.90 6.76
N TYR A 15 2.07 8.13 6.07
CA TYR A 15 1.66 6.81 6.52
C TYR A 15 2.88 5.88 6.67
N ILE A 16 3.73 5.84 5.65
CA ILE A 16 4.93 4.99 5.68
C ILE A 16 5.84 5.38 6.84
N GLU A 17 6.14 6.66 7.00
CA GLU A 17 7.01 7.12 8.07
C GLU A 17 6.46 6.79 9.46
N LYS A 18 5.14 6.88 9.62
CA LYS A 18 4.50 6.58 10.90
C LYS A 18 4.53 5.09 11.24
N HIS A 19 4.46 4.23 10.24
CA HIS A 19 4.29 2.78 10.44
C HIS A 19 5.53 1.97 10.09
N ARG A 20 6.62 2.60 9.66
CA ARG A 20 7.87 1.90 9.39
C ARG A 20 8.41 1.22 10.64
N PRO A 21 8.99 0.01 10.50
CA PRO A 21 9.69 -0.61 11.62
C PRO A 21 10.88 0.26 12.07
N PRO A 22 11.38 0.05 13.29
CA PRO A 22 12.59 0.72 13.76
C PRO A 22 13.76 0.53 12.78
N GLU A 23 14.64 1.50 12.71
CA GLU A 23 15.75 1.50 11.76
C GLU A 23 16.61 0.24 11.84
N GLU A 24 16.78 -0.31 13.06
CA GLU A 24 17.57 -1.52 13.29
C GLU A 24 16.98 -2.76 12.61
N ILE A 25 15.71 -2.73 12.24
CA ILE A 25 15.00 -3.87 11.67
C ILE A 25 14.80 -3.72 10.16
N ARG A 26 14.95 -2.50 9.63
CA ARG A 26 14.58 -2.19 8.23
C ARG A 26 15.33 -3.01 7.19
N ASP A 27 16.51 -3.51 7.50
CA ASP A 27 17.23 -4.40 6.60
C ASP A 27 16.58 -5.78 6.50
N LYS A 28 15.75 -6.15 7.48
CA LYS A 28 15.01 -7.43 7.50
C LYS A 28 13.55 -7.27 7.14
N LEU A 29 12.95 -6.12 7.45
CA LEU A 29 11.57 -5.83 7.15
C LEU A 29 11.34 -4.33 7.12
N ASP A 30 10.86 -3.84 6.01
CA ASP A 30 10.45 -2.44 5.86
C ASP A 30 9.09 -2.42 5.16
N ILE A 31 8.50 -1.24 5.06
CA ILE A 31 7.27 -1.05 4.30
C ILE A 31 7.46 0.10 3.31
N GLY A 32 6.69 0.05 2.24
CA GLY A 32 6.73 1.07 1.22
C GLY A 32 5.47 1.02 0.39
N TYR A 33 5.45 1.79 -0.67
CA TYR A 33 4.35 1.77 -1.61
C TYR A 33 4.88 1.89 -3.03
N SER A 34 4.06 1.41 -3.96
CA SER A 34 4.24 1.65 -5.39
C SER A 34 2.90 2.05 -5.97
N HIS A 35 2.89 2.55 -7.18
CA HIS A 35 1.64 2.87 -7.85
C HIS A 35 1.73 2.53 -9.34
N ASP A 36 0.59 2.21 -9.91
CA ASP A 36 0.45 1.91 -11.32
C ASP A 36 -0.88 2.48 -11.77
N LYS A 37 -0.86 3.40 -12.74
CA LYS A 37 -2.06 4.08 -13.24
C LYS A 37 -2.87 4.68 -12.08
N GLN A 38 -4.00 4.05 -11.74
CA GLN A 38 -4.91 4.54 -10.70
C GLN A 38 -4.86 3.70 -9.43
N SER A 39 -3.90 2.77 -9.34
CA SER A 39 -3.80 1.86 -8.20
C SER A 39 -2.55 2.14 -7.39
N ILE A 40 -2.70 2.06 -6.07
CA ILE A 40 -1.62 2.20 -5.11
C ILE A 40 -1.49 0.85 -4.41
N PHE A 41 -0.26 0.34 -4.31
CA PHE A 41 0.02 -0.90 -3.60
C PHE A 41 0.84 -0.60 -2.36
N LEU A 42 0.37 -1.04 -1.21
CA LEU A 42 1.16 -1.00 0.02
C LEU A 42 1.91 -2.31 0.12
N GLU A 43 3.20 -2.25 0.40
CA GLU A 43 4.08 -3.41 0.26
C GLU A 43 4.96 -3.61 1.47
N GLU A 44 5.20 -4.89 1.80
CA GLU A 44 6.30 -5.27 2.66
C GLU A 44 7.55 -5.39 1.81
N ILE A 45 8.67 -4.93 2.33
CA ILE A 45 9.97 -4.98 1.66
C ILE A 45 10.90 -5.78 2.54
N ARG A 46 11.37 -6.92 2.06
CA ARG A 46 12.24 -7.80 2.86
C ARG A 46 13.14 -8.66 1.99
N PRO A 47 14.30 -9.08 2.52
CA PRO A 47 15.15 -10.03 1.84
C PRO A 47 14.47 -11.37 1.68
N ARG A 48 14.79 -12.07 0.60
CA ARG A 48 14.34 -13.42 0.40
C ARG A 48 15.06 -14.35 1.41
N TRP A 49 14.32 -15.27 2.03
CA TRP A 49 14.86 -16.10 3.10
C TRP A 49 16.02 -17.01 2.67
N ASP A 50 15.97 -17.50 1.41
CA ASP A 50 16.97 -18.43 0.85
C ASP A 50 18.08 -17.70 0.11
N LYS A 51 17.88 -16.46 -0.29
CA LYS A 51 18.86 -15.60 -0.99
C LYS A 51 18.70 -14.17 -0.50
N PRO A 52 19.33 -13.82 0.63
CA PRO A 52 19.14 -12.47 1.25
C PRO A 52 19.55 -11.31 0.36
N GLU A 53 20.39 -11.54 -0.67
CA GLU A 53 20.74 -10.49 -1.63
C GLU A 53 19.59 -10.09 -2.55
N ILE A 54 18.52 -10.91 -2.59
CA ILE A 54 17.33 -10.59 -3.38
C ILE A 54 16.32 -9.93 -2.47
N ILE A 55 15.97 -8.70 -2.78
CA ILE A 55 14.96 -7.94 -2.01
C ILE A 55 13.60 -8.12 -2.68
N MET A 56 12.61 -8.56 -1.88
CA MET A 56 11.25 -8.78 -2.34
C MET A 56 10.34 -7.64 -1.91
N ARG A 57 9.43 -7.25 -2.78
CA ARG A 57 8.37 -6.29 -2.48
C ARG A 57 7.05 -7.04 -2.60
N ILE A 58 6.38 -7.24 -1.47
CA ILE A 58 5.17 -8.08 -1.40
C ILE A 58 3.98 -7.20 -1.07
N PRO A 59 3.05 -6.99 -2.03
CA PRO A 59 1.89 -6.14 -1.76
C PRO A 59 0.96 -6.79 -0.76
N TYR A 60 0.48 -6.03 0.22
CA TYR A 60 -0.49 -6.50 1.21
C TYR A 60 -1.82 -5.73 1.16
N ALA A 61 -1.87 -4.64 0.44
CA ALA A 61 -3.11 -3.89 0.23
C ALA A 61 -3.05 -3.15 -1.09
N LYS A 62 -4.21 -2.99 -1.72
CA LYS A 62 -4.34 -2.24 -2.96
C LYS A 62 -5.43 -1.19 -2.77
N ILE A 63 -5.14 0.04 -3.15
CA ILE A 63 -6.10 1.13 -3.12
C ILE A 63 -6.24 1.65 -4.54
N ARG A 64 -7.47 1.61 -5.06
CA ARG A 64 -7.76 2.12 -6.40
C ARG A 64 -8.49 3.45 -6.30
N TYR A 65 -7.98 4.44 -7.02
CA TYR A 65 -8.63 5.75 -7.11
C TYR A 65 -9.56 5.79 -8.31
N ILE A 66 -10.83 6.08 -8.07
CA ILE A 66 -11.83 6.26 -9.12
C ILE A 66 -12.02 7.75 -9.32
N LYS A 67 -11.31 8.29 -10.29
CA LYS A 67 -11.27 9.74 -10.53
C LYS A 67 -12.65 10.32 -10.82
N SER A 68 -13.47 9.63 -11.61
CA SER A 68 -14.80 10.09 -11.98
C SER A 68 -15.75 10.26 -10.80
N GLN A 69 -15.51 9.51 -9.72
CA GLN A 69 -16.35 9.54 -8.52
C GLN A 69 -15.63 10.18 -7.33
N ASN A 70 -14.36 10.48 -7.51
CA ASN A 70 -13.50 11.03 -6.45
C ASN A 70 -13.53 10.17 -5.19
N ILE A 71 -13.43 8.85 -5.36
CA ILE A 71 -13.38 7.90 -4.25
C ILE A 71 -12.21 6.95 -4.39
N PHE A 72 -11.80 6.39 -3.25
CA PHE A 72 -10.79 5.36 -3.16
C PHE A 72 -11.44 4.07 -2.73
N LYS A 73 -11.09 2.95 -3.38
CA LYS A 73 -11.59 1.63 -3.02
C LYS A 73 -10.44 0.79 -2.48
N LEU A 74 -10.72 0.06 -1.40
CA LEU A 74 -9.72 -0.77 -0.73
C LEU A 74 -9.91 -2.23 -1.10
N TYR A 75 -8.80 -2.88 -1.48
CA TYR A 75 -8.77 -4.30 -1.83
C TYR A 75 -7.74 -5.01 -0.96
N TRP A 76 -7.99 -6.27 -0.69
CA TRP A 76 -7.03 -7.15 -0.02
C TRP A 76 -6.75 -8.34 -0.94
N GLN A 77 -5.59 -8.97 -0.75
CA GLN A 77 -5.20 -10.10 -1.59
C GLN A 77 -5.52 -11.40 -0.87
N ARG A 78 -6.26 -12.26 -1.53
CA ARG A 78 -6.58 -13.58 -1.00
C ARG A 78 -5.41 -14.55 -1.18
N ALA A 79 -5.49 -15.70 -0.52
CA ALA A 79 -4.51 -16.77 -0.66
C ALA A 79 -4.35 -17.23 -2.12
N SER A 80 -5.39 -17.08 -2.94
CA SER A 80 -5.34 -17.36 -4.37
C SER A 80 -4.59 -16.30 -5.18
N LEU A 81 -4.07 -15.26 -4.54
CA LEU A 81 -3.41 -14.10 -5.13
C LEU A 81 -4.35 -13.17 -5.90
N LYS A 82 -5.65 -13.37 -5.80
CA LYS A 82 -6.64 -12.47 -6.39
C LYS A 82 -6.95 -11.32 -5.46
N TRP A 83 -7.12 -10.14 -6.03
CA TRP A 83 -7.54 -8.97 -5.27
C TRP A 83 -9.05 -8.93 -5.16
N GLU A 84 -9.55 -8.74 -3.95
CA GLU A 84 -10.98 -8.60 -3.68
C GLU A 84 -11.26 -7.34 -2.88
N LEU A 85 -12.43 -6.75 -3.10
CA LEU A 85 -12.86 -5.57 -2.37
C LEU A 85 -12.95 -5.91 -0.88
N TYR A 86 -12.40 -5.05 -0.04
CA TYR A 86 -12.44 -5.23 1.40
C TYR A 86 -13.81 -4.79 1.94
N GLU A 87 -14.73 -5.72 2.03
CA GLU A 87 -16.12 -5.43 2.37
C GLU A 87 -16.35 -4.70 3.71
N PRO A 88 -15.60 -4.97 4.78
CA PRO A 88 -15.80 -4.22 6.04
C PRO A 88 -15.61 -2.71 5.92
N PHE A 89 -14.77 -2.26 4.98
CA PHE A 89 -14.57 -0.84 4.69
C PHE A 89 -14.13 -0.68 3.24
N PRO A 90 -15.09 -0.77 2.30
CA PRO A 90 -14.72 -0.93 0.87
C PRO A 90 -14.28 0.35 0.19
N GLU A 91 -14.71 1.52 0.66
CA GLU A 91 -14.37 2.76 -0.03
C GLU A 91 -14.46 3.99 0.89
N SER A 92 -13.81 5.07 0.45
CA SER A 92 -13.87 6.36 1.13
C SER A 92 -13.49 7.47 0.16
N THR A 93 -13.95 8.68 0.42
CA THR A 93 -13.50 9.87 -0.32
C THR A 93 -12.16 10.37 0.23
N HIS A 94 -11.69 9.83 1.35
CA HIS A 94 -10.44 10.22 1.99
C HIS A 94 -9.47 9.06 2.04
N LEU A 95 -8.34 9.20 1.38
CA LEU A 95 -7.29 8.18 1.37
C LEU A 95 -6.84 7.80 2.78
N GLN A 96 -6.69 8.78 3.67
CA GLN A 96 -6.23 8.53 5.03
C GLN A 96 -7.12 7.55 5.78
N LYS A 97 -8.43 7.59 5.55
CA LYS A 97 -9.36 6.67 6.21
C LYS A 97 -9.13 5.22 5.82
N LEU A 98 -8.80 4.98 4.55
CA LEU A 98 -8.46 3.63 4.10
C LEU A 98 -7.12 3.17 4.68
N LEU A 99 -6.15 4.07 4.74
CA LEU A 99 -4.85 3.76 5.35
C LEU A 99 -4.99 3.42 6.83
N ASP A 100 -5.89 4.08 7.54
CA ASP A 100 -6.18 3.79 8.94
C ASP A 100 -6.74 2.38 9.13
N VAL A 101 -7.54 1.92 8.17
CA VAL A 101 -8.11 0.56 8.21
C VAL A 101 -7.04 -0.50 7.98
N VAL A 102 -6.09 -0.24 7.08
CA VAL A 102 -5.04 -1.18 6.71
C VAL A 102 -4.03 -1.40 7.83
N THR A 103 -3.91 -0.46 8.71
CA THR A 103 -2.90 -0.47 9.78
C THR A 103 -3.15 -1.51 10.86
#